data_267e3b4c370fc1b9f7ce0f3a8846648c
#
_entry.id   267e3b4c370fc1b9f7ce0f3a8846648c
#
_cell.length_a   1.000
_cell.length_b   1.000
_cell.length_c   1.000
_cell.angle_alpha   90.00
_cell.angle_beta   90.00
_cell.angle_gamma   90.00
#
_symmetry.space_group_name_H-M   'P 1'
#
loop_
_entity.id
_entity.type
_entity.pdbx_description
1 polymer ?
#
loop_
_entity_poly.entity_id
_entity_poly.type
_entity_poly.pdbx_seq_one_letter_code
_entity_poly.pdbx_strand_id
1 'polypeptide(L)'
;MPPRITIKQNLIIFHKPGEWSDIYARILQDFGRGMMVRTRMRRELGFSYREHQAWFKVPSKGGHVHKYCENQVHLDFYTASAQSWFQLKYLNLPQ
;
A
#
# COMPACT_ATOMS: atom_id res chain seq x y z
N MET A 1 9.45 11.94 -11.47
CA MET A 1 8.67 10.71 -11.53
C MET A 1 7.43 10.83 -10.66
N PRO A 2 6.29 10.34 -11.14
CA PRO A 2 5.12 10.34 -10.27
C PRO A 2 5.39 9.50 -9.02
N PRO A 3 4.85 9.90 -7.86
CA PRO A 3 5.03 9.11 -6.66
C PRO A 3 4.38 7.75 -6.82
N ARG A 4 5.11 6.72 -6.47
CA ARG A 4 4.61 5.35 -6.51
C ARG A 4 3.82 4.99 -5.27
N ILE A 5 3.96 5.80 -4.23
CA ILE A 5 3.30 5.59 -2.95
C ILE A 5 2.63 6.90 -2.58
N THR A 6 1.34 6.82 -2.26
CA THR A 6 0.58 7.97 -1.78
C THR A 6 0.35 7.80 -0.28
N ILE A 7 0.69 8.83 0.48
CA ILE A 7 0.54 8.82 1.93
C ILE A 7 -0.53 9.82 2.30
N LYS A 8 -1.58 9.33 2.97
CA LYS A 8 -2.67 10.15 3.51
C LYS A 8 -2.80 9.84 4.99
N GLN A 9 -3.66 10.59 5.68
CA GLN A 9 -3.92 10.35 7.09
C GLN A 9 -4.52 8.94 7.28
N ASN A 10 -3.81 8.11 8.04
CA ASN A 10 -4.19 6.73 8.33
C ASN A 10 -4.35 5.84 7.10
N LEU A 11 -3.70 6.21 5.98
CA LEU A 11 -3.80 5.44 4.74
C LEU A 11 -2.51 5.55 3.94
N ILE A 12 -2.00 4.41 3.49
CA ILE A 12 -0.88 4.36 2.55
C ILE A 12 -1.33 3.56 1.34
N ILE A 13 -1.12 4.12 0.15
CA ILE A 13 -1.52 3.50 -1.11
C ILE A 13 -0.26 3.16 -1.91
N PHE A 14 -0.09 1.89 -2.24
CA PHE A 14 0.93 1.44 -3.17
C PHE A 14 0.29 1.32 -4.54
N HIS A 15 0.77 2.09 -5.50
CA HIS A 15 0.15 2.15 -6.83
C HIS A 15 0.48 0.94 -7.70
N LYS A 16 1.53 0.21 -7.35
CA LYS A 16 1.93 -0.99 -8.06
C LYS A 16 2.14 -2.14 -7.08
N PRO A 17 1.63 -3.33 -7.39
CA PRO A 17 1.77 -4.48 -6.49
C PRO A 17 3.22 -4.84 -6.17
N GLY A 18 4.15 -4.62 -7.12
CA GLY A 18 5.55 -4.95 -6.90
C GLY A 18 6.19 -4.19 -5.76
N GLU A 19 5.77 -2.93 -5.54
CA GLU A 19 6.31 -2.13 -4.44
C GLU A 19 5.87 -2.68 -3.09
N TRP A 20 4.63 -3.12 -3.00
CA TRP A 20 4.13 -3.77 -1.80
C TRP A 20 4.82 -5.11 -1.56
N SER A 21 5.09 -5.88 -2.63
CA SER A 21 5.72 -7.19 -2.51
C SER A 21 7.07 -7.12 -1.82
N ASP A 22 7.87 -6.11 -2.13
CA ASP A 22 9.19 -5.94 -1.51
C ASP A 22 9.05 -5.66 -0.01
N ILE A 23 8.10 -4.81 0.35
CA ILE A 23 7.85 -4.50 1.76
C ILE A 23 7.26 -5.69 2.48
N TYR A 24 6.34 -6.41 1.83
CA TYR A 24 5.75 -7.61 2.39
C TYR A 24 6.81 -8.69 2.69
N ALA A 25 7.79 -8.85 1.79
CA ALA A 25 8.89 -9.77 2.02
C ALA A 25 9.68 -9.41 3.28
N ARG A 26 9.92 -8.12 3.51
CA ARG A 26 10.61 -7.66 4.71
C ARG A 26 9.79 -7.91 5.97
N ILE A 27 8.48 -7.71 5.88
CA ILE A 27 7.58 -8.01 6.99
C ILE A 27 7.63 -9.50 7.33
N LEU A 28 7.62 -10.34 6.31
CA LEU A 28 7.73 -11.79 6.52
C LEU A 28 9.07 -12.20 7.15
N GLN A 29 10.14 -11.48 6.84
CA GLN A 29 11.43 -11.72 7.48
C GLN A 29 11.38 -11.36 8.97
N ASP A 30 10.70 -10.28 9.31
CA ASP A 30 10.63 -9.81 10.70
C ASP A 30 9.71 -10.68 11.56
N PHE A 31 8.60 -11.14 11.01
CA PHE A 31 7.56 -11.85 11.78
C PHE A 31 7.44 -13.34 11.43
N GLY A 32 8.21 -13.79 10.46
CA GLY A 32 8.13 -15.17 10.01
C GLY A 32 6.96 -15.45 9.08
N ARG A 33 7.08 -16.51 8.31
CA ARG A 33 6.03 -16.95 7.40
C ARG A 33 5.06 -17.84 8.15
N GLY A 34 3.80 -17.48 8.14
CA GLY A 34 2.78 -18.26 8.79
C GLY A 34 1.42 -18.04 8.17
N MET A 35 0.49 -18.92 8.52
CA MET A 35 -0.86 -18.86 7.97
C MET A 35 -1.65 -17.64 8.43
N MET A 36 -1.23 -16.99 9.51
CA MET A 36 -1.97 -15.89 10.14
C MET A 36 -1.29 -14.53 9.94
N VAL A 37 -0.57 -14.38 8.82
CA VAL A 37 0.22 -13.16 8.62
C VAL A 37 -0.64 -11.89 8.60
N ARG A 38 -1.84 -11.95 8.00
CA ARG A 38 -2.74 -10.78 7.98
C ARG A 38 -3.22 -10.41 9.37
N THR A 39 -3.53 -11.41 10.19
CA THR A 39 -3.92 -11.19 11.57
C THR A 39 -2.78 -10.57 12.37
N ARG A 40 -1.56 -11.05 12.16
CA ARG A 40 -0.39 -10.51 12.82
C ARG A 40 -0.11 -9.07 12.40
N MET A 41 -0.30 -8.75 11.12
CA MET A 41 -0.14 -7.36 10.64
C MET A 41 -1.13 -6.43 11.34
N ARG A 42 -2.38 -6.85 11.49
CA ARG A 42 -3.37 -6.05 12.21
C ARG A 42 -2.97 -5.83 13.67
N ARG A 43 -2.56 -6.89 14.33
CA ARG A 43 -2.25 -6.86 15.76
C ARG A 43 -0.96 -6.13 16.07
N GLU A 44 0.10 -6.40 15.30
CA GLU A 44 1.44 -5.92 15.62
C GLU A 44 1.82 -4.66 14.88
N LEU A 45 1.33 -4.49 13.65
CA LEU A 45 1.65 -3.32 12.84
C LEU A 45 0.52 -2.30 12.77
N GLY A 46 -0.67 -2.69 13.17
CA GLY A 46 -1.79 -1.76 13.32
C GLY A 46 -2.43 -1.30 12.03
N PHE A 47 -2.49 -2.16 11.01
CA PHE A 47 -3.19 -1.82 9.78
C PHE A 47 -3.94 -3.02 9.21
N SER A 48 -4.94 -2.71 8.38
CA SER A 48 -5.64 -3.69 7.56
C SER A 48 -5.18 -3.56 6.12
N TYR A 49 -4.93 -4.68 5.49
CA TYR A 49 -4.52 -4.76 4.09
C TYR A 49 -5.74 -4.97 3.21
N ARG A 50 -5.83 -4.24 2.09
CA ARG A 50 -6.83 -4.52 1.07
C ARG A 50 -6.28 -4.22 -0.32
N GLU A 51 -6.75 -4.99 -1.29
CA GLU A 51 -6.46 -4.73 -2.69
C GLU A 51 -7.59 -3.89 -3.28
N HIS A 52 -7.22 -2.95 -4.14
CA HIS A 52 -8.17 -2.03 -4.73
C HIS A 52 -7.88 -1.88 -6.22
N GLN A 53 -8.91 -1.98 -7.04
CA GLN A 53 -8.80 -1.70 -8.47
C GLN A 53 -9.31 -0.30 -8.74
N ALA A 54 -8.41 0.58 -9.16
CA ALA A 54 -8.77 1.94 -9.52
C ALA A 54 -8.87 2.06 -11.03
N TRP A 55 -9.99 2.58 -11.51
CA TRP A 55 -10.23 2.77 -12.93
C TRP A 55 -10.02 4.22 -13.30
N PHE A 56 -9.27 4.44 -14.37
CA PHE A 56 -8.95 5.78 -14.86
C PHE A 56 -9.38 5.91 -16.30
N LYS A 57 -9.79 7.11 -16.66
CA LYS A 57 -10.14 7.47 -18.04
C LYS A 57 -9.06 8.40 -18.56
N VAL A 58 -8.50 8.06 -19.72
CA VAL A 58 -7.48 8.87 -20.37
C VAL A 58 -8.01 9.26 -21.75
N PRO A 59 -8.07 10.56 -22.08
CA PRO A 59 -8.46 10.96 -23.44
C PRO A 59 -7.39 10.51 -24.43
N SER A 60 -7.85 9.95 -25.55
CA SER A 60 -6.97 9.56 -26.64
C SER A 60 -7.21 10.45 -27.85
N LYS A 61 -6.30 10.37 -28.83
CA LYS A 61 -6.48 11.10 -30.09
C LYS A 61 -7.75 10.64 -30.77
N GLY A 62 -8.50 11.58 -31.34
CA GLY A 62 -9.73 11.28 -32.04
C GLY A 62 -10.99 11.29 -31.19
N GLY A 63 -10.92 11.77 -29.96
CA GLY A 63 -12.08 11.91 -29.08
C GLY A 63 -12.50 10.64 -28.37
N HIS A 64 -11.73 9.56 -28.49
CA HIS A 64 -12.01 8.32 -27.78
C HIS A 64 -11.43 8.41 -26.37
N VAL A 65 -12.07 7.70 -25.44
CA VAL A 65 -11.61 7.61 -24.05
C VAL A 65 -11.17 6.20 -23.79
N HIS A 66 -9.90 6.05 -23.38
CA HIS A 66 -9.39 4.77 -22.92
C HIS A 66 -9.60 4.64 -21.43
N LYS A 67 -10.07 3.47 -21.01
CA LYS A 67 -10.15 3.12 -19.60
C LYS A 67 -9.04 2.13 -19.28
N TYR A 68 -8.35 2.37 -18.19
CA TYR A 68 -7.37 1.41 -17.71
C TYR A 68 -7.55 1.19 -16.22
N CYS A 69 -7.13 0.01 -15.76
CA CYS A 69 -7.23 -0.39 -14.37
C CYS A 69 -5.86 -0.41 -13.74
N GLU A 70 -5.75 0.19 -12.57
CA GLU A 70 -4.55 0.12 -11.76
C GLU A 70 -4.86 -0.70 -10.51
N ASN A 71 -4.11 -1.78 -10.32
CA ASN A 71 -4.24 -2.58 -9.10
C ASN A 71 -3.40 -1.93 -8.01
N GLN A 72 -4.05 -1.51 -6.96
CA GLN A 72 -3.43 -0.81 -5.85
C GLN A 72 -3.50 -1.66 -4.59
N VAL A 73 -2.55 -1.45 -3.68
CA VAL A 73 -2.60 -2.01 -2.35
C VAL A 73 -2.83 -0.86 -1.37
N HIS A 74 -3.86 -0.97 -0.56
CA HIS A 74 -4.21 0.02 0.45
C HIS A 74 -3.96 -0.55 1.84
N LEU A 75 -3.24 0.21 2.65
CA LEU A 75 -3.03 -0.11 4.06
C LEU A 75 -3.80 0.90 4.90
N ASP A 76 -4.83 0.44 5.58
CA ASP A 76 -5.67 1.28 6.43
C ASP A 76 -5.18 1.17 7.87
N PHE A 77 -4.53 2.22 8.37
CA PHE A 77 -3.97 2.22 9.72
C PHE A 77 -5.01 2.60 10.76
N TYR A 78 -4.97 1.93 11.90
CA TYR A 78 -5.90 2.19 12.98
C TYR A 78 -5.55 3.44 13.78
N THR A 79 -4.27 3.80 13.81
CA THR A 79 -3.79 4.97 14.53
C THR A 79 -2.71 5.67 13.73
N ALA A 80 -2.53 6.97 13.98
CA ALA A 80 -1.45 7.74 13.36
C ALA A 80 -0.09 7.25 13.83
N SER A 81 0.01 6.79 15.07
CA SER A 81 1.26 6.26 15.63
C SER A 81 1.72 5.00 14.89
N ALA A 82 0.79 4.11 14.57
CA ALA A 82 1.12 2.89 13.83
C ALA A 82 1.60 3.22 12.43
N GLN A 83 0.97 4.19 11.77
CA GLN A 83 1.39 4.64 10.44
C GLN A 83 2.79 5.24 10.49
N SER A 84 3.07 6.09 11.48
CA SER A 84 4.36 6.72 11.64
C SER A 84 5.47 5.72 11.79
N TRP A 85 5.25 4.74 12.66
CA TRP A 85 6.21 3.68 12.91
C TRP A 85 6.49 2.87 11.65
N PHE A 86 5.41 2.53 10.91
CA PHE A 86 5.53 1.79 9.66
C PHE A 86 6.35 2.56 8.61
N GLN A 87 6.07 3.86 8.47
CA GLN A 87 6.80 4.69 7.52
C GLN A 87 8.28 4.76 7.83
N LEU A 88 8.64 4.88 9.11
CA LEU A 88 10.04 4.93 9.51
C LEU A 88 10.73 3.59 9.28
N LYS A 89 10.08 2.50 9.60
CA LYS A 89 10.71 1.18 9.54
C LYS A 89 10.77 0.61 8.13
N TYR A 90 9.70 0.70 7.36
CA TYR A 90 9.60 0.02 6.07
C TYR A 90 9.76 0.93 4.88
N LEU A 91 9.37 2.18 4.97
CA LEU A 91 9.47 3.12 3.88
C LEU A 91 10.65 4.06 4.01
N ASN A 92 11.25 4.10 5.18
CA ASN A 92 12.37 4.98 5.50
C ASN A 92 12.03 6.46 5.23
N LEU A 93 10.77 6.82 5.47
CA LEU A 93 10.28 8.18 5.27
C LEU A 93 10.02 8.83 6.62
N PRO A 94 10.51 10.06 6.83
CA PRO A 94 10.16 10.82 8.03
C PRO A 94 8.69 11.24 7.97
N GLN A 95 8.15 11.49 9.12
CA GLN A 95 6.81 12.04 9.22
C GLN A 95 6.78 13.50 8.84
#